data_32fb2a021b2ce3ab5d798a5e6c3e94ef
#
_entry.id   32fb2a021b2ce3ab5d798a5e6c3e94ef
#
_cell.length_a   1.000
_cell.length_b   1.000
_cell.length_c   1.000
_cell.angle_alpha   90.00
_cell.angle_beta   90.00
_cell.angle_gamma   90.00
#
_symmetry.space_group_name_H-M   'P 1'
#
loop_
_entity.id
_entity.type
_entity.pdbx_description
1 polymer ?
#
loop_
_entity_poly.entity_id
_entity_poly.type
_entity_poly.pdbx_seq_one_letter_code
_entity_poly.pdbx_strand_id
1 'polypeptide(L)'
;MSQMFAFSLLMVILYIGDVVSIKTKAWIPSVFVVLFILGYWTIFPQNIVEVAGIPTVVATLLMYLLITNMGTLLSVKELVNQWKTIVIALSGILGIIALLLAVGTFVFDLKTVLVAIPPLVGGLVSSLVMSEAAQSAGLASLSVLAILIYVIQGFAGYPLTSIVLKKEGKRKLQEYRAGTWQPVHEQEGQETGAEPDVPKLFEKVPKRYHTDYSRILRLALVATLAYYVSVWTAPFVTISPFVLCLCFGVIATSLGFLEKQPLQKAN
;
A
#
# COMPACT_ATOMS: atom_id res chain seq x y z
N MET A 1 28.60 -0.77 -17.50
CA MET A 1 28.54 -0.66 -16.03
C MET A 1 28.40 -2.06 -15.46
N SER A 2 29.12 -2.42 -14.39
CA SER A 2 28.94 -3.77 -13.80
C SER A 2 27.61 -3.86 -13.05
N GLN A 3 27.01 -5.06 -12.99
CA GLN A 3 25.72 -5.32 -12.32
C GLN A 3 25.78 -4.90 -10.84
N MET A 4 26.86 -5.25 -10.13
CA MET A 4 27.04 -4.89 -8.73
C MET A 4 27.14 -3.38 -8.51
N PHE A 5 27.78 -2.67 -9.43
CA PHE A 5 27.85 -1.20 -9.35
C PHE A 5 26.47 -0.56 -9.57
N ALA A 6 25.70 -1.06 -10.54
CA ALA A 6 24.34 -0.60 -10.79
C ALA A 6 23.42 -0.83 -9.58
N PHE A 7 23.53 -2.02 -8.95
CA PHE A 7 22.77 -2.34 -7.74
C PHE A 7 23.17 -1.43 -6.57
N SER A 8 24.47 -1.23 -6.35
CA SER A 8 24.94 -0.31 -5.30
C SER A 8 24.47 1.12 -5.53
N LEU A 9 24.47 1.57 -6.78
CA LEU A 9 23.98 2.89 -7.14
C LEU A 9 22.47 3.04 -6.86
N LEU A 10 21.67 2.01 -7.17
CA LEU A 10 20.25 1.98 -6.79
C LEU A 10 20.06 2.11 -5.27
N MET A 11 20.83 1.40 -4.46
CA MET A 11 20.78 1.50 -3.00
C MET A 11 21.11 2.92 -2.52
N VAL A 12 22.11 3.57 -3.12
CA VAL A 12 22.45 4.96 -2.81
C VAL A 12 21.32 5.91 -3.19
N ILE A 13 20.67 5.72 -4.34
CA ILE A 13 19.55 6.53 -4.78
C ILE A 13 18.36 6.39 -3.83
N LEU A 14 18.03 5.16 -3.39
CA LEU A 14 17.00 4.91 -2.40
C LEU A 14 17.32 5.59 -1.07
N TYR A 15 18.57 5.49 -0.61
CA TYR A 15 19.02 6.16 0.61
C TYR A 15 18.91 7.69 0.52
N ILE A 16 19.32 8.29 -0.61
CA ILE A 16 19.16 9.72 -0.86
C ILE A 16 17.67 10.11 -0.80
N GLY A 17 16.79 9.31 -1.41
CA GLY A 17 15.35 9.51 -1.36
C GLY A 17 14.82 9.57 0.07
N ASP A 18 15.24 8.63 0.91
CA ASP A 18 14.83 8.58 2.32
C ASP A 18 15.38 9.77 3.12
N VAL A 19 16.64 10.13 2.95
CA VAL A 19 17.24 11.29 3.62
C VAL A 19 16.53 12.58 3.25
N VAL A 20 16.18 12.77 1.97
CA VAL A 20 15.43 13.94 1.51
C VAL A 20 14.03 13.95 2.12
N SER A 21 13.34 12.82 2.13
CA SER A 21 12.00 12.68 2.72
C SER A 21 12.01 13.02 4.21
N ILE A 22 12.98 12.50 4.97
CA ILE A 22 13.13 12.78 6.40
C ILE A 22 13.43 14.27 6.63
N LYS A 23 14.40 14.84 5.90
CA LYS A 23 14.78 16.27 6.04
C LYS A 23 13.64 17.22 5.66
N THR A 24 12.84 16.86 4.67
CA THR A 24 11.67 17.66 4.26
C THR A 24 10.44 17.39 5.11
N LYS A 25 10.55 16.55 6.18
CA LYS A 25 9.40 16.15 7.02
C LYS A 25 8.25 15.56 6.19
N ALA A 26 8.59 14.68 5.25
CA ALA A 26 7.68 14.04 4.31
C ALA A 26 6.94 15.00 3.34
N TRP A 27 7.42 16.22 3.16
CA TRP A 27 6.91 17.12 2.11
C TRP A 27 7.21 16.59 0.71
N ILE A 28 8.39 15.99 0.56
CA ILE A 28 8.82 15.32 -0.67
C ILE A 28 8.92 13.82 -0.34
N PRO A 29 8.03 12.98 -0.89
CA PRO A 29 8.10 11.53 -0.68
C PRO A 29 9.40 10.95 -1.26
N SER A 30 9.99 9.98 -0.57
CA SER A 30 11.23 9.30 -1.02
C SER A 30 11.09 8.71 -2.42
N VAL A 31 9.93 8.10 -2.71
CA VAL A 31 9.62 7.51 -4.04
C VAL A 31 9.68 8.56 -5.16
N PHE A 32 9.23 9.79 -4.90
CA PHE A 32 9.29 10.87 -5.89
C PHE A 32 10.74 11.25 -6.21
N VAL A 33 11.58 11.39 -5.17
CA VAL A 33 13.01 11.69 -5.35
C VAL A 33 13.70 10.59 -6.15
N VAL A 34 13.44 9.33 -5.81
CA VAL A 34 13.97 8.16 -6.49
C VAL A 34 13.57 8.16 -7.97
N LEU A 35 12.29 8.36 -8.27
CA LEU A 35 11.81 8.41 -9.65
C LEU A 35 12.37 9.60 -10.43
N PHE A 36 12.54 10.75 -9.79
CA PHE A 36 13.15 11.93 -10.42
C PHE A 36 14.60 11.65 -10.82
N ILE A 37 15.39 11.07 -9.90
CA ILE A 37 16.79 10.70 -10.16
C ILE A 37 16.87 9.60 -11.24
N LEU A 38 16.06 8.55 -11.13
CA LEU A 38 16.01 7.48 -12.12
C LEU A 38 15.49 7.98 -13.47
N GLY A 39 14.49 8.87 -13.49
CA GLY A 39 13.96 9.50 -14.71
C GLY A 39 15.00 10.35 -15.43
N TYR A 40 15.80 11.09 -14.67
CA TYR A 40 16.94 11.82 -15.23
C TYR A 40 17.97 10.88 -15.85
N TRP A 41 18.20 9.72 -15.21
CA TRP A 41 19.19 8.73 -15.68
C TRP A 41 18.68 7.90 -16.87
N THR A 42 17.38 7.71 -17.02
CA THR A 42 16.81 7.05 -18.20
C THR A 42 16.95 7.87 -19.50
N ILE A 43 17.19 9.18 -19.38
CA ILE A 43 17.55 10.04 -20.52
C ILE A 43 18.99 9.73 -21.02
N PHE A 44 19.84 9.13 -20.18
CA PHE A 44 21.17 8.66 -20.55
C PHE A 44 21.11 7.19 -21.04
N PRO A 45 22.06 6.75 -21.90
CA PRO A 45 21.93 5.53 -22.72
C PRO A 45 21.93 4.19 -21.94
N GLN A 46 21.95 4.18 -20.61
CA GLN A 46 21.93 2.95 -19.81
C GLN A 46 20.85 2.99 -18.73
N ASN A 47 19.86 2.09 -18.84
CA ASN A 47 18.86 1.91 -17.82
C ASN A 47 19.46 1.18 -16.59
N ILE A 48 19.69 1.91 -15.51
CA ILE A 48 20.35 1.39 -14.29
C ILE A 48 19.57 0.23 -13.69
N VAL A 49 18.24 0.28 -13.75
CA VAL A 49 17.36 -0.76 -13.17
C VAL A 49 17.53 -2.09 -13.90
N GLU A 50 17.61 -2.06 -15.24
CA GLU A 50 17.87 -3.25 -16.05
C GLU A 50 19.29 -3.78 -15.86
N VAL A 51 20.27 -2.88 -15.83
CA VAL A 51 21.68 -3.27 -15.62
C VAL A 51 21.90 -3.87 -14.23
N ALA A 52 21.17 -3.39 -13.21
CA ALA A 52 21.21 -3.95 -11.86
C ALA A 52 20.68 -5.39 -11.80
N GLY A 53 19.89 -5.81 -12.82
CA GLY A 53 19.46 -7.20 -12.98
C GLY A 53 18.63 -7.71 -11.81
N ILE A 54 17.78 -6.87 -11.23
CA ILE A 54 16.85 -7.31 -10.18
C ILE A 54 15.87 -8.30 -10.81
N PRO A 55 15.87 -9.58 -10.40
CA PRO A 55 14.95 -10.56 -10.97
C PRO A 55 13.50 -10.12 -10.76
N THR A 56 12.70 -10.11 -11.81
CA THR A 56 11.27 -9.76 -11.74
C THR A 56 10.51 -10.65 -10.75
N VAL A 57 10.92 -11.91 -10.61
CA VAL A 57 10.37 -12.85 -9.62
C VAL A 57 10.54 -12.34 -8.20
N VAL A 58 11.70 -11.77 -7.85
CA VAL A 58 11.94 -11.21 -6.51
C VAL A 58 11.06 -9.99 -6.27
N ALA A 59 10.97 -9.08 -7.25
CA ALA A 59 10.12 -7.91 -7.15
C ALA A 59 8.63 -8.30 -6.98
N THR A 60 8.15 -9.27 -7.76
CA THR A 60 6.79 -9.78 -7.68
C THR A 60 6.51 -10.46 -6.32
N LEU A 61 7.45 -11.25 -5.81
CA LEU A 61 7.35 -11.88 -4.49
C LEU A 61 7.24 -10.83 -3.37
N LEU A 62 8.08 -9.80 -3.41
CA LEU A 62 8.04 -8.69 -2.45
C LEU A 62 6.72 -7.92 -2.52
N MET A 63 6.16 -7.73 -3.72
CA MET A 63 4.84 -7.13 -3.89
C MET A 63 3.74 -8.00 -3.26
N TYR A 64 3.74 -9.31 -3.47
CA TYR A 64 2.76 -10.21 -2.85
C TYR A 64 2.87 -10.21 -1.32
N LEU A 65 4.09 -10.20 -0.78
CA LEU A 65 4.32 -10.08 0.66
C LEU A 65 3.79 -8.76 1.21
N LEU A 66 4.08 -7.65 0.53
CA LEU A 66 3.61 -6.32 0.93
C LEU A 66 2.08 -6.25 0.95
N ILE A 67 1.43 -6.73 -0.10
CA ILE A 67 -0.04 -6.67 -0.22
C ILE A 67 -0.71 -7.60 0.78
N THR A 68 -0.16 -8.80 1.01
CA THR A 68 -0.66 -9.70 2.06
C THR A 68 -0.50 -9.07 3.44
N ASN A 69 0.63 -8.41 3.72
CA ASN A 69 0.85 -7.67 4.96
C ASN A 69 -0.16 -6.51 5.13
N MET A 70 -0.51 -5.80 4.05
CA MET A 70 -1.58 -4.79 4.08
C MET A 70 -2.94 -5.40 4.44
N GLY A 71 -3.23 -6.61 3.96
CA GLY A 71 -4.42 -7.38 4.34
C GLY A 71 -4.49 -7.64 5.85
N THR A 72 -3.35 -7.87 6.52
CA THR A 72 -3.32 -8.11 7.97
C THR A 72 -3.67 -6.90 8.83
N LEU A 73 -3.65 -5.70 8.26
CA LEU A 73 -4.07 -4.47 8.94
C LEU A 73 -5.59 -4.35 9.07
N LEU A 74 -6.33 -5.01 8.19
CA LEU A 74 -7.77 -4.90 8.13
C LEU A 74 -8.41 -5.80 9.19
N SER A 75 -9.13 -5.21 10.12
CA SER A 75 -9.95 -5.91 11.11
C SER A 75 -11.43 -5.75 10.76
N VAL A 76 -12.11 -6.86 10.54
CA VAL A 76 -13.55 -6.86 10.20
C VAL A 76 -14.36 -6.20 11.33
N LYS A 77 -14.00 -6.42 12.59
CA LYS A 77 -14.66 -5.79 13.75
C LYS A 77 -14.51 -4.27 13.74
N GLU A 78 -13.29 -3.77 13.44
CA GLU A 78 -13.03 -2.34 13.34
C GLU A 78 -13.79 -1.70 12.18
N LEU A 79 -13.90 -2.40 11.03
CA LEU A 79 -14.68 -1.94 9.89
C LEU A 79 -16.18 -1.80 10.25
N VAL A 80 -16.75 -2.77 10.95
CA VAL A 80 -18.16 -2.70 11.37
C VAL A 80 -18.39 -1.56 12.36
N ASN A 81 -17.49 -1.37 13.31
CA ASN A 81 -17.60 -0.28 14.29
C ASN A 81 -17.46 1.10 13.66
N GLN A 82 -16.70 1.21 12.57
CA GLN A 82 -16.46 2.47 11.85
C GLN A 82 -17.36 2.64 10.61
N TRP A 83 -18.56 2.10 10.60
CA TRP A 83 -19.46 2.14 9.45
C TRP A 83 -19.70 3.55 8.89
N LYS A 84 -19.74 4.58 9.77
CA LYS A 84 -19.86 5.99 9.34
C LYS A 84 -18.67 6.43 8.49
N THR A 85 -17.45 6.06 8.89
CA THR A 85 -16.23 6.34 8.13
C THR A 85 -16.26 5.63 6.77
N ILE A 86 -16.77 4.40 6.74
CA ILE A 86 -16.92 3.63 5.49
C ILE A 86 -17.90 4.33 4.54
N VAL A 87 -19.06 4.81 5.04
CA VAL A 87 -20.03 5.52 4.20
C VAL A 87 -19.44 6.83 3.65
N ILE A 88 -18.69 7.58 4.47
CA ILE A 88 -18.01 8.81 4.02
C ILE A 88 -16.98 8.46 2.94
N ALA A 89 -16.16 7.42 3.14
CA ALA A 89 -15.17 6.98 2.17
C ALA A 89 -15.84 6.54 0.85
N LEU A 90 -16.89 5.74 0.91
CA LEU A 90 -17.63 5.30 -0.28
C LEU A 90 -18.25 6.47 -1.05
N SER A 91 -18.83 7.44 -0.35
CA SER A 91 -19.38 8.63 -0.99
C SER A 91 -18.27 9.47 -1.66
N GLY A 92 -17.11 9.58 -1.04
CA GLY A 92 -15.93 10.22 -1.62
C GLY A 92 -15.44 9.50 -2.88
N ILE A 93 -15.37 8.18 -2.85
CA ILE A 93 -14.99 7.34 -4.00
C ILE A 93 -15.97 7.56 -5.15
N LEU A 94 -17.27 7.51 -4.89
CA LEU A 94 -18.30 7.77 -5.90
C LEU A 94 -18.19 9.17 -6.49
N GLY A 95 -17.87 10.18 -5.67
CA GLY A 95 -17.61 11.54 -6.12
C GLY A 95 -16.40 11.65 -7.05
N ILE A 96 -15.29 10.98 -6.71
CA ILE A 96 -14.09 10.95 -7.55
C ILE A 96 -14.40 10.28 -8.88
N ILE A 97 -15.06 9.12 -8.87
CA ILE A 97 -15.41 8.39 -10.08
C ILE A 97 -16.33 9.24 -10.97
N ALA A 98 -17.39 9.82 -10.41
CA ALA A 98 -18.34 10.65 -11.14
C ALA A 98 -17.64 11.88 -11.76
N LEU A 99 -16.80 12.57 -10.99
CA LEU A 99 -16.05 13.73 -11.48
C LEU A 99 -15.10 13.37 -12.62
N LEU A 100 -14.31 12.30 -12.43
CA LEU A 100 -13.35 11.86 -13.43
C LEU A 100 -14.02 11.36 -14.70
N LEU A 101 -15.14 10.66 -14.61
CA LEU A 101 -15.91 10.26 -15.77
C LEU A 101 -16.58 11.44 -16.44
N ALA A 102 -17.16 12.38 -15.68
CA ALA A 102 -17.86 13.52 -16.26
C ALA A 102 -16.92 14.57 -16.86
N VAL A 103 -15.81 14.89 -16.19
CA VAL A 103 -14.89 15.96 -16.63
C VAL A 103 -13.65 15.39 -17.32
N GLY A 104 -13.11 14.29 -16.80
CA GLY A 104 -11.87 13.70 -17.30
C GLY A 104 -12.00 13.20 -18.73
N THR A 105 -13.16 12.66 -19.13
CA THR A 105 -13.42 12.18 -20.49
C THR A 105 -13.47 13.28 -21.54
N PHE A 106 -13.68 14.54 -21.15
CA PHE A 106 -13.59 15.68 -22.07
C PHE A 106 -12.15 16.09 -22.36
N VAL A 107 -11.23 15.79 -21.46
CA VAL A 107 -9.81 16.18 -21.56
C VAL A 107 -8.94 15.03 -22.00
N PHE A 108 -9.26 13.82 -21.55
CA PHE A 108 -8.51 12.60 -21.80
C PHE A 108 -9.40 11.54 -22.43
N ASP A 109 -8.78 10.60 -23.10
CA ASP A 109 -9.44 9.39 -23.60
C ASP A 109 -10.05 8.55 -22.44
N LEU A 110 -11.20 7.92 -22.71
CA LEU A 110 -11.91 7.10 -21.72
C LEU A 110 -11.03 6.02 -21.09
N LYS A 111 -10.15 5.38 -21.89
CA LYS A 111 -9.21 4.35 -21.39
C LYS A 111 -8.24 4.94 -20.38
N THR A 112 -7.71 6.13 -20.65
CA THR A 112 -6.83 6.86 -19.74
C THR A 112 -7.52 7.20 -18.43
N VAL A 113 -8.77 7.68 -18.50
CA VAL A 113 -9.57 8.00 -17.32
C VAL A 113 -9.85 6.75 -16.47
N LEU A 114 -10.25 5.64 -17.11
CA LEU A 114 -10.50 4.38 -16.42
C LEU A 114 -9.26 3.84 -15.71
N VAL A 115 -8.09 3.98 -16.32
CA VAL A 115 -6.82 3.57 -15.70
C VAL A 115 -6.39 4.51 -14.56
N ALA A 116 -6.78 5.79 -14.62
CA ALA A 116 -6.44 6.78 -13.61
C ALA A 116 -7.27 6.65 -12.31
N ILE A 117 -8.50 6.17 -12.38
CA ILE A 117 -9.42 6.08 -11.25
C ILE A 117 -8.86 5.22 -10.09
N PRO A 118 -8.46 3.95 -10.29
CA PRO A 118 -8.01 3.10 -9.20
C PRO A 118 -6.78 3.65 -8.43
N PRO A 119 -5.72 4.15 -9.08
CA PRO A 119 -4.60 4.77 -8.39
C PRO A 119 -4.99 5.96 -7.52
N LEU A 120 -5.90 6.81 -8.00
CA LEU A 120 -6.36 7.99 -7.26
C LEU A 120 -7.20 7.64 -6.03
N VAL A 121 -7.95 6.54 -6.09
CA VAL A 121 -8.82 6.11 -5.01
C VAL A 121 -8.12 5.23 -3.99
N GLY A 122 -7.34 4.26 -4.45
CA GLY A 122 -6.83 3.17 -3.62
C GLY A 122 -5.32 3.19 -3.35
N GLY A 123 -4.58 4.17 -3.85
CA GLY A 123 -3.14 4.33 -3.61
C GLY A 123 -2.28 3.24 -4.25
N LEU A 124 -1.19 2.83 -3.56
CA LEU A 124 -0.16 1.95 -4.12
C LEU A 124 -0.71 0.62 -4.63
N VAL A 125 -1.51 -0.08 -3.82
CA VAL A 125 -2.02 -1.42 -4.19
C VAL A 125 -2.91 -1.33 -5.43
N SER A 126 -3.81 -0.35 -5.48
CA SER A 126 -4.66 -0.13 -6.64
C SER A 126 -3.89 0.27 -7.89
N SER A 127 -2.81 1.04 -7.73
CA SER A 127 -1.96 1.42 -8.87
C SER A 127 -1.23 0.20 -9.44
N LEU A 128 -0.75 -0.71 -8.60
CA LEU A 128 -0.09 -1.94 -9.03
C LEU A 128 -1.07 -2.88 -9.73
N VAL A 129 -2.25 -3.10 -9.15
CA VAL A 129 -3.31 -3.92 -9.77
C VAL A 129 -3.74 -3.36 -11.12
N MET A 130 -3.90 -2.03 -11.20
CA MET A 130 -4.29 -1.39 -12.45
C MET A 130 -3.17 -1.40 -13.50
N SER A 131 -1.92 -1.23 -13.05
CA SER A 131 -0.74 -1.34 -13.92
C SER A 131 -0.64 -2.73 -14.56
N GLU A 132 -0.83 -3.80 -13.76
CA GLU A 132 -0.85 -5.17 -14.26
C GLU A 132 -2.02 -5.43 -15.22
N ALA A 133 -3.22 -4.95 -14.88
CA ALA A 133 -4.40 -5.07 -15.74
C ALA A 133 -4.22 -4.33 -17.07
N ALA A 134 -3.64 -3.13 -17.06
CA ALA A 134 -3.35 -2.37 -18.26
C ALA A 134 -2.29 -3.08 -19.12
N GLN A 135 -1.28 -3.66 -18.50
CA GLN A 135 -0.23 -4.39 -19.21
C GLN A 135 -0.77 -5.67 -19.86
N SER A 136 -1.59 -6.44 -19.18
CA SER A 136 -2.24 -7.64 -19.73
C SER A 136 -3.23 -7.31 -20.85
N ALA A 137 -3.81 -6.12 -20.86
CA ALA A 137 -4.64 -5.60 -21.94
C ALA A 137 -3.83 -5.03 -23.14
N GLY A 138 -2.49 -5.12 -23.11
CA GLY A 138 -1.62 -4.59 -24.18
C GLY A 138 -1.44 -3.07 -24.14
N LEU A 139 -1.83 -2.40 -23.06
CA LEU A 139 -1.77 -0.95 -22.89
C LEU A 139 -0.56 -0.53 -22.04
N ALA A 140 0.66 -0.85 -22.52
CA ALA A 140 1.90 -0.66 -21.75
C ALA A 140 2.12 0.80 -21.30
N SER A 141 1.79 1.79 -22.09
CA SER A 141 1.90 3.21 -21.72
C SER A 141 0.97 3.59 -20.57
N LEU A 142 -0.24 3.04 -20.53
CA LEU A 142 -1.22 3.27 -19.46
C LEU A 142 -0.85 2.50 -18.18
N SER A 143 -0.16 1.37 -18.30
CA SER A 143 0.41 0.65 -17.15
C SER A 143 1.38 1.53 -16.37
N VAL A 144 2.30 2.20 -17.07
CA VAL A 144 3.23 3.15 -16.45
C VAL A 144 2.49 4.37 -15.88
N LEU A 145 1.46 4.85 -16.59
CA LEU A 145 0.64 5.98 -16.15
C LEU A 145 -0.03 5.70 -14.79
N ALA A 146 -0.53 4.48 -14.56
CA ALA A 146 -1.15 4.10 -13.29
C ALA A 146 -0.20 4.30 -12.09
N ILE A 147 1.06 3.90 -12.24
CA ILE A 147 2.09 4.09 -11.19
C ILE A 147 2.45 5.57 -11.04
N LEU A 148 2.58 6.28 -12.17
CA LEU A 148 2.93 7.70 -12.17
C LEU A 148 1.87 8.55 -11.46
N ILE A 149 0.58 8.28 -11.69
CA ILE A 149 -0.53 8.95 -11.02
C ILE A 149 -0.44 8.78 -9.50
N TYR A 150 -0.17 7.57 -9.02
CA TYR A 150 0.01 7.31 -7.59
C TYR A 150 1.14 8.18 -7.00
N VAL A 151 2.27 8.28 -7.69
CA VAL A 151 3.42 9.06 -7.21
C VAL A 151 3.11 10.55 -7.17
N ILE A 152 2.50 11.09 -8.24
CA ILE A 152 2.12 12.51 -8.33
C ILE A 152 1.05 12.85 -7.28
N GLN A 153 0.07 11.97 -7.07
CA GLN A 153 -0.93 12.12 -6.02
C GLN A 153 -0.27 12.22 -4.63
N GLY A 154 0.72 11.35 -4.36
CA GLY A 154 1.48 11.41 -3.11
C GLY A 154 2.18 12.75 -2.91
N PHE A 155 2.81 13.26 -3.96
CA PHE A 155 3.48 14.56 -3.91
C PHE A 155 2.55 15.73 -3.57
N ALA A 156 1.31 15.73 -4.05
CA ALA A 156 0.30 16.71 -3.71
C ALA A 156 -0.36 16.44 -2.34
N GLY A 157 -0.66 15.17 -2.06
CA GLY A 157 -1.43 14.74 -0.90
C GLY A 157 -0.69 14.88 0.42
N TYR A 158 0.60 14.51 0.48
CA TYR A 158 1.37 14.56 1.73
C TYR A 158 1.50 15.97 2.32
N PRO A 159 1.90 17.01 1.55
CA PRO A 159 1.93 18.37 2.08
C PRO A 159 0.57 18.87 2.54
N LEU A 160 -0.47 18.64 1.74
CA LEU A 160 -1.83 19.05 2.07
C LEU A 160 -2.32 18.40 3.38
N THR A 161 -2.15 17.11 3.51
CA THR A 161 -2.49 16.35 4.72
C THR A 161 -1.70 16.86 5.93
N SER A 162 -0.39 17.10 5.77
CA SER A 162 0.47 17.64 6.83
C SER A 162 -0.02 19.00 7.34
N ILE A 163 -0.44 19.88 6.44
CA ILE A 163 -0.97 21.21 6.81
C ILE A 163 -2.28 21.06 7.61
N VAL A 164 -3.21 20.26 7.11
CA VAL A 164 -4.52 20.02 7.74
C VAL A 164 -4.36 19.40 9.11
N LEU A 165 -3.55 18.33 9.23
CA LEU A 165 -3.31 17.65 10.50
C LEU A 165 -2.61 18.55 11.53
N LYS A 166 -1.64 19.38 11.12
CA LYS A 166 -1.01 20.36 12.01
C LYS A 166 -2.01 21.38 12.52
N LYS A 167 -2.92 21.85 11.68
CA LYS A 167 -3.97 22.82 12.07
C LYS A 167 -4.93 22.17 13.08
N GLU A 168 -5.38 20.95 12.80
CA GLU A 168 -6.26 20.20 13.69
C GLU A 168 -5.58 19.87 15.02
N GLY A 169 -4.33 19.39 14.99
CA GLY A 169 -3.56 19.10 16.19
C GLY A 169 -3.36 20.32 17.08
N LYS A 170 -3.11 21.51 16.51
CA LYS A 170 -3.03 22.76 17.28
C LYS A 170 -4.38 23.10 17.92
N ARG A 171 -5.49 22.94 17.20
CA ARG A 171 -6.83 23.17 17.72
C ARG A 171 -7.12 22.25 18.91
N LYS A 172 -6.89 20.95 18.75
CA LYS A 172 -7.10 19.95 19.81
C LYS A 172 -6.22 20.19 21.03
N LEU A 173 -4.97 20.62 20.82
CA LEU A 173 -4.08 20.98 21.91
C LEU A 173 -4.56 22.21 22.68
N GLN A 174 -5.15 23.19 22.01
CA GLN A 174 -5.74 24.38 22.65
C GLN A 174 -6.99 23.99 23.45
N GLU A 175 -7.88 23.16 22.92
CA GLU A 175 -9.05 22.63 23.62
C GLU A 175 -8.64 21.85 24.88
N TYR A 176 -7.58 21.03 24.80
CA TYR A 176 -7.03 20.28 25.93
C TYR A 176 -6.46 21.22 27.01
N ARG A 177 -5.67 22.23 26.62
CA ARG A 177 -5.10 23.22 27.56
C ARG A 177 -6.16 24.12 28.20
N ALA A 178 -7.26 24.37 27.49
CA ALA A 178 -8.38 25.13 28.01
C ALA A 178 -9.31 24.32 28.92
N GLY A 179 -9.06 23.01 29.10
CA GLY A 179 -9.91 22.11 29.88
C GLY A 179 -11.27 21.80 29.24
N THR A 180 -11.47 22.24 28.00
CA THR A 180 -12.73 22.02 27.25
C THR A 180 -12.68 20.76 26.39
N TRP A 181 -11.53 20.12 26.31
CA TRP A 181 -11.38 18.88 25.56
C TRP A 181 -12.11 17.76 26.30
N GLN A 182 -13.19 17.30 25.70
CA GLN A 182 -13.79 16.04 26.08
C GLN A 182 -13.17 14.95 25.21
N PRO A 183 -12.64 13.86 25.78
CA PRO A 183 -12.35 12.70 24.96
C PRO A 183 -13.64 12.41 24.20
N VAL A 184 -13.57 12.43 22.88
CA VAL A 184 -14.59 11.79 22.07
C VAL A 184 -14.68 10.42 22.69
N HIS A 185 -15.83 10.14 23.38
CA HIS A 185 -15.99 8.87 24.03
C HIS A 185 -15.44 7.84 23.08
N GLU A 186 -14.35 7.20 23.50
CA GLU A 186 -14.03 5.87 23.08
C GLU A 186 -15.25 5.04 23.44
N GLN A 187 -16.31 5.23 22.64
CA GLN A 187 -17.33 4.23 22.55
C GLN A 187 -16.58 3.04 21.99
N GLU A 188 -16.02 2.32 22.96
CA GLU A 188 -15.61 0.92 22.84
C GLU A 188 -14.67 0.60 21.68
N GLY A 189 -13.57 1.24 21.69
CA GLY A 189 -12.33 0.76 21.15
C GLY A 189 -11.26 0.99 22.19
N GLN A 190 -11.52 0.59 23.45
CA GLN A 190 -10.42 0.31 24.35
C GLN A 190 -9.49 -0.62 23.57
N GLU A 191 -8.33 -0.10 23.22
CA GLU A 191 -7.12 -0.89 23.26
C GLU A 191 -6.89 -1.36 24.72
N THR A 192 -7.87 -2.00 25.31
CA THR A 192 -7.57 -3.08 26.21
C THR A 192 -6.95 -4.09 25.29
N GLY A 193 -5.70 -4.42 25.53
CA GLY A 193 -5.02 -5.54 24.90
C GLY A 193 -5.68 -6.90 25.15
N ALA A 194 -6.98 -6.95 25.17
CA ALA A 194 -7.81 -8.11 24.92
C ALA A 194 -7.79 -8.32 23.41
N GLU A 195 -6.73 -8.98 22.95
CA GLU A 195 -6.75 -9.72 21.72
C GLU A 195 -8.11 -10.43 21.61
N PRO A 196 -8.83 -10.31 20.46
CA PRO A 196 -10.07 -11.06 20.31
C PRO A 196 -9.76 -12.52 20.63
N ASP A 197 -10.63 -13.11 21.44
CA ASP A 197 -10.57 -14.52 21.88
C ASP A 197 -10.90 -15.44 20.68
N VAL A 198 -10.13 -15.28 19.61
CA VAL A 198 -10.10 -16.16 18.46
C VAL A 198 -9.05 -17.19 18.82
N PRO A 199 -9.39 -18.51 18.84
CA PRO A 199 -8.42 -19.53 19.12
C PRO A 199 -7.27 -19.37 18.13
N LYS A 200 -6.16 -18.82 18.56
CA LYS A 200 -4.97 -18.68 17.76
C LYS A 200 -4.46 -20.08 17.47
N LEU A 201 -4.48 -20.47 16.21
CA LEU A 201 -4.06 -21.80 15.76
C LEU A 201 -2.64 -22.15 16.24
N PHE A 202 -1.87 -21.13 16.67
CA PHE A 202 -0.47 -21.23 17.08
C PHE A 202 -0.20 -20.78 18.53
N GLU A 203 -1.20 -20.49 19.34
CA GLU A 203 -0.97 -20.10 20.75
C GLU A 203 -0.34 -21.23 21.57
N LYS A 204 -0.44 -22.46 21.06
CA LYS A 204 0.20 -23.67 21.63
C LYS A 204 1.70 -23.77 21.31
N VAL A 205 2.24 -22.94 20.41
CA VAL A 205 3.67 -22.97 20.09
C VAL A 205 4.43 -22.13 21.12
N PRO A 206 5.42 -22.69 21.83
CA PRO A 206 6.19 -21.95 22.82
C PRO A 206 6.76 -20.66 22.26
N LYS A 207 6.70 -19.57 23.02
CA LYS A 207 7.16 -18.22 22.60
C LYS A 207 8.57 -18.19 22.02
N ARG A 208 9.45 -19.12 22.43
CA ARG A 208 10.81 -19.24 21.90
C ARG A 208 10.91 -19.58 20.42
N TYR A 209 9.84 -20.09 19.80
CA TYR A 209 9.75 -20.41 18.38
C TYR A 209 9.07 -19.30 17.55
N HIS A 210 8.60 -18.23 18.23
CA HIS A 210 8.08 -17.04 17.57
C HIS A 210 9.24 -16.13 17.14
N THR A 211 10.07 -16.61 16.22
CA THR A 211 11.15 -15.82 15.64
C THR A 211 10.59 -14.93 14.52
N ASP A 212 11.25 -13.79 14.27
CA ASP A 212 10.90 -12.89 13.18
C ASP A 212 10.89 -13.60 11.83
N TYR A 213 11.82 -14.54 11.67
CA TYR A 213 11.89 -15.41 10.50
C TYR A 213 10.60 -16.23 10.30
N SER A 214 10.03 -16.77 11.38
CA SER A 214 8.78 -17.55 11.30
C SER A 214 7.56 -16.69 10.92
N ARG A 215 7.56 -15.40 11.27
CA ARG A 215 6.52 -14.43 10.87
C ARG A 215 6.56 -14.17 9.37
N ILE A 216 7.75 -13.89 8.85
CA ILE A 216 7.97 -13.66 7.41
C ILE A 216 7.64 -14.92 6.61
N LEU A 217 8.03 -16.10 7.08
CA LEU A 217 7.76 -17.37 6.40
C LEU A 217 6.25 -17.67 6.33
N ARG A 218 5.50 -17.45 7.41
CA ARG A 218 4.03 -17.60 7.40
C ARG A 218 3.36 -16.63 6.45
N LEU A 219 3.82 -15.37 6.42
CA LEU A 219 3.33 -14.38 5.47
C LEU A 219 3.60 -14.80 4.03
N ALA A 220 4.82 -15.30 3.74
CA ALA A 220 5.19 -15.81 2.43
C ALA A 220 4.34 -17.03 2.01
N LEU A 221 4.03 -17.91 2.96
CA LEU A 221 3.15 -19.07 2.74
C LEU A 221 1.74 -18.63 2.32
N VAL A 222 1.15 -17.65 3.02
CA VAL A 222 -0.18 -17.12 2.69
C VAL A 222 -0.16 -16.42 1.34
N ALA A 223 0.88 -15.65 1.04
CA ALA A 223 1.05 -14.97 -0.24
C ALA A 223 1.17 -15.95 -1.41
N THR A 224 1.97 -17.00 -1.26
CA THR A 224 2.13 -18.04 -2.29
C THR A 224 0.86 -18.85 -2.47
N LEU A 225 0.13 -19.17 -1.39
CA LEU A 225 -1.17 -19.84 -1.47
C LEU A 225 -2.18 -19.01 -2.25
N ALA A 226 -2.25 -17.72 -1.98
CA ALA A 226 -3.13 -16.79 -2.70
C ALA A 226 -2.80 -16.74 -4.20
N TYR A 227 -1.52 -16.74 -4.55
CA TYR A 227 -1.07 -16.82 -5.94
C TYR A 227 -1.52 -18.13 -6.62
N TYR A 228 -1.29 -19.27 -5.99
CA TYR A 228 -1.71 -20.56 -6.56
C TYR A 228 -3.22 -20.67 -6.71
N VAL A 229 -3.99 -20.13 -5.76
CA VAL A 229 -5.46 -20.07 -5.88
C VAL A 229 -5.87 -19.19 -7.05
N SER A 230 -5.19 -18.05 -7.29
CA SER A 230 -5.43 -17.22 -8.46
C SER A 230 -5.20 -17.98 -9.77
N VAL A 231 -4.09 -18.69 -9.87
CA VAL A 231 -3.77 -19.52 -11.05
C VAL A 231 -4.80 -20.63 -11.25
N TRP A 232 -5.23 -21.27 -10.17
CA TRP A 232 -6.21 -22.36 -10.23
C TRP A 232 -7.62 -21.87 -10.59
N THR A 233 -8.00 -20.68 -10.13
CA THR A 233 -9.31 -20.09 -10.46
C THR A 233 -9.36 -19.38 -11.81
N ALA A 234 -8.22 -19.09 -12.42
CA ALA A 234 -8.11 -18.37 -13.69
C ALA A 234 -8.98 -18.91 -14.83
N PRO A 235 -9.19 -20.25 -14.98
CA PRO A 235 -10.08 -20.79 -16.02
C PRO A 235 -11.56 -20.45 -15.82
N PHE A 236 -11.97 -20.15 -14.58
CA PHE A 236 -13.37 -19.89 -14.23
C PHE A 236 -13.62 -18.39 -14.05
N VAL A 237 -12.75 -17.72 -13.31
CA VAL A 237 -12.83 -16.27 -13.02
C VAL A 237 -11.42 -15.72 -12.93
N THR A 238 -11.12 -14.71 -13.75
CA THR A 238 -9.84 -14.02 -13.72
C THR A 238 -9.81 -13.03 -12.56
N ILE A 239 -9.32 -13.47 -11.40
CA ILE A 239 -9.12 -12.60 -10.24
C ILE A 239 -7.63 -12.27 -10.15
N SER A 240 -7.30 -10.98 -10.04
CA SER A 240 -5.90 -10.59 -9.86
C SER A 240 -5.29 -11.24 -8.62
N PRO A 241 -4.07 -11.82 -8.70
CA PRO A 241 -3.37 -12.39 -7.56
C PRO A 241 -3.23 -11.41 -6.40
N PHE A 242 -3.09 -10.11 -6.65
CA PHE A 242 -2.98 -9.08 -5.64
C PHE A 242 -4.25 -8.94 -4.79
N VAL A 243 -5.43 -9.02 -5.41
CA VAL A 243 -6.70 -8.98 -4.69
C VAL A 243 -6.84 -10.20 -3.78
N LEU A 244 -6.47 -11.37 -4.27
CA LEU A 244 -6.47 -12.59 -3.46
C LEU A 244 -5.47 -12.52 -2.31
N CYS A 245 -4.26 -11.99 -2.52
CA CYS A 245 -3.28 -11.76 -1.46
C CYS A 245 -3.84 -10.88 -0.34
N LEU A 246 -4.57 -9.80 -0.70
CA LEU A 246 -5.23 -8.95 0.28
C LEU A 246 -6.29 -9.73 1.08
N CYS A 247 -7.20 -10.42 0.37
CA CYS A 247 -8.27 -11.21 1.00
C CYS A 247 -7.72 -12.32 1.90
N PHE A 248 -6.72 -13.07 1.42
CA PHE A 248 -6.07 -14.11 2.22
C PHE A 248 -5.34 -13.55 3.43
N GLY A 249 -4.74 -12.36 3.33
CA GLY A 249 -4.16 -11.64 4.47
C GLY A 249 -5.20 -11.35 5.55
N VAL A 250 -6.39 -10.83 5.17
CA VAL A 250 -7.53 -10.59 6.07
C VAL A 250 -8.00 -11.89 6.72
N ILE A 251 -8.24 -12.92 5.92
CA ILE A 251 -8.72 -14.23 6.39
C ILE A 251 -7.72 -14.87 7.34
N ALA A 252 -6.44 -14.91 6.97
CA ALA A 252 -5.39 -15.51 7.78
C ALA A 252 -5.21 -14.81 9.13
N THR A 253 -5.37 -13.49 9.17
CA THR A 253 -5.34 -12.72 10.42
C THR A 253 -6.59 -12.95 11.24
N SER A 254 -7.77 -13.02 10.63
CA SER A 254 -9.02 -13.31 11.31
C SER A 254 -9.04 -14.72 11.92
N LEU A 255 -8.38 -15.68 11.27
CA LEU A 255 -8.20 -17.05 11.78
C LEU A 255 -7.07 -17.17 12.82
N GLY A 256 -6.32 -16.09 13.08
CA GLY A 256 -5.19 -16.11 14.01
C GLY A 256 -3.92 -16.81 13.48
N PHE A 257 -3.85 -17.08 12.18
CA PHE A 257 -2.66 -17.65 11.55
C PHE A 257 -1.55 -16.62 11.34
N LEU A 258 -1.92 -15.37 11.00
CA LEU A 258 -1.02 -14.22 10.90
C LEU A 258 -1.29 -13.24 12.03
N GLU A 259 -0.21 -12.67 12.55
CA GLU A 259 -0.29 -11.53 13.46
C GLU A 259 -0.58 -10.24 12.66
N LYS A 260 -1.13 -9.21 13.33
CA LYS A 260 -1.24 -7.89 12.70
C LYS A 260 0.17 -7.34 12.46
N GLN A 261 0.42 -6.83 11.25
CA GLN A 261 1.68 -6.20 10.82
C GLN A 261 2.93 -7.09 10.99
N PRO A 262 2.96 -8.32 10.44
CA PRO A 262 4.08 -9.24 10.65
C PRO A 262 5.42 -8.68 10.14
N LEU A 263 5.44 -7.89 9.05
CA LEU A 263 6.67 -7.27 8.54
C LEU A 263 7.20 -6.16 9.46
N GLN A 264 6.33 -5.38 10.09
CA GLN A 264 6.75 -4.32 11.01
C GLN A 264 7.19 -4.86 12.37
N LYS A 265 6.64 -6.00 12.79
CA LYS A 265 7.03 -6.69 14.03
C LYS A 265 8.25 -7.58 13.89
N ALA A 266 8.69 -7.84 12.65
CA ALA A 266 9.89 -8.61 12.34
C ALA A 266 11.16 -7.74 12.28
N ASN A 267 11.16 -6.59 12.95
CA ASN A 267 12.26 -5.63 12.96
C ASN A 267 13.09 -5.75 14.23
#